data_adcfdb204ee2a15bb437420ab64e1ede
#
_entry.id   adcfdb204ee2a15bb437420ab64e1ede
#
_cell.length_a   1.000
_cell.length_b   1.000
_cell.length_c   1.000
_cell.angle_alpha   90.00
_cell.angle_beta   90.00
_cell.angle_gamma   90.00
#
_symmetry.space_group_name_H-M   'P 1'
#
loop_
_entity.id
_entity.type
_entity.pdbx_description
1 polymer ?
#
loop_
_entity_poly.entity_id
_entity_poly.type
_entity_poly.pdbx_seq_one_letter_code
_entity_poly.pdbx_strand_id
1 'polypeptide(L)'
;MEQLIERVVNISDFIWAGQWNGEEAIPFPPMVLLLLGVGLYMMVGLRFYPIRNLGASFRSLFSNERKGGQGAGEISPFAALSTALSGQVGTGNLAGVATALTLGGPGAIFWMWVTALIGMALAFAEGSLAIRYRERTPEGTYRGGPMSYIMQGLGPRWTWLAVLFCLGTLFSALVTGNGIQANSVADSIHELTGLEEWIGGLIVAIAVFVVIIGGIKSIGAVAERVVPFMAGAYLLMALLAIVLDIGSIPEAFGRIIHGAFNPQAASGGFLGAAIIIAIRAGVARGLFSNEAGQGSTPIAHAVAQTDDPEKQGRFAMLGTFIDTIVICTMTALVILTVEGNFTHTLADGTVQPVLHVWQSDLKGFSMTSAAFAAAFPFQLGGIALGTLIASVALILFVFTTLLTWSYYGERAITFLYSRVSGANGRAEQGLHLSWRVLWCLVIFIGSFQNLDLVWRLGDIANAAMALPNLIALMALSG
;
A
#
# COMPACT_ATOMS: atom_id res chain seq x y z
N MET A 1 11.33 13.35 24.61
CA MET A 1 11.35 12.42 23.46
C MET A 1 10.62 11.15 23.81
N GLU A 2 11.01 10.42 24.86
CA GLU A 2 10.40 9.14 25.30
C GLU A 2 8.87 9.22 25.47
N GLN A 3 8.36 10.23 26.18
CA GLN A 3 6.91 10.42 26.35
C GLN A 3 6.15 10.64 25.03
N LEU A 4 6.80 11.26 24.03
CA LEU A 4 6.18 11.43 22.71
C LEU A 4 6.12 10.10 21.98
N ILE A 5 7.20 9.31 22.01
CA ILE A 5 7.26 7.98 21.41
C ILE A 5 6.21 7.07 22.04
N GLU A 6 6.11 7.05 23.37
CA GLU A 6 5.12 6.28 24.11
C GLU A 6 3.67 6.63 23.70
N ARG A 7 3.37 7.94 23.56
CA ARG A 7 2.04 8.38 23.07
C ARG A 7 1.77 7.92 21.65
N VAL A 8 2.74 7.98 20.73
CA VAL A 8 2.60 7.48 19.37
C VAL A 8 2.33 5.98 19.36
N VAL A 9 3.07 5.21 20.16
CA VAL A 9 2.85 3.77 20.33
C VAL A 9 1.43 3.48 20.81
N ASN A 10 0.99 4.14 21.90
CA ASN A 10 -0.33 3.95 22.48
C ASN A 10 -1.47 4.31 21.51
N ILE A 11 -1.33 5.38 20.73
CA ILE A 11 -2.33 5.77 19.72
C ILE A 11 -2.39 4.72 18.61
N SER A 12 -1.23 4.28 18.10
CA SER A 12 -1.18 3.24 17.07
C SER A 12 -1.80 1.93 17.57
N ASP A 13 -1.45 1.50 18.78
CA ASP A 13 -1.95 0.27 19.38
C ASP A 13 -3.46 0.37 19.71
N PHE A 14 -3.97 1.53 20.10
CA PHE A 14 -5.42 1.73 20.26
C PHE A 14 -6.17 1.57 18.93
N ILE A 15 -5.69 2.22 17.88
CA ILE A 15 -6.34 2.21 16.56
C ILE A 15 -6.37 0.80 15.95
N TRP A 16 -5.22 0.09 16.01
CA TRP A 16 -5.02 -1.18 15.31
C TRP A 16 -5.11 -2.40 16.21
N ALA A 17 -5.10 -2.21 17.55
CA ALA A 17 -5.07 -3.28 18.52
C ALA A 17 -6.21 -3.24 19.53
N GLY A 18 -6.83 -2.07 19.71
CA GLY A 18 -7.73 -1.87 20.84
C GLY A 18 -7.00 -1.82 22.19
N GLN A 19 -5.69 -1.56 22.20
CA GLN A 19 -4.86 -1.59 23.40
C GLN A 19 -4.38 -0.17 23.76
N TRP A 20 -4.27 0.10 25.05
CA TRP A 20 -3.71 1.33 25.60
C TRP A 20 -2.77 0.99 26.76
N ASN A 21 -1.55 1.49 26.74
CA ASN A 21 -0.48 1.14 27.69
C ASN A 21 -0.24 -0.38 27.82
N GLY A 22 -0.41 -1.12 26.70
CA GLY A 22 -0.25 -2.58 26.70
C GLY A 22 -1.44 -3.37 27.26
N GLU A 23 -2.47 -2.69 27.77
CA GLU A 23 -3.69 -3.33 28.28
C GLU A 23 -4.83 -3.24 27.24
N GLU A 24 -5.73 -4.24 27.28
CA GLU A 24 -6.91 -4.25 26.42
C GLU A 24 -7.88 -3.14 26.85
N ALA A 25 -8.00 -2.11 26.02
CA ALA A 25 -8.94 -1.01 26.24
C ALA A 25 -10.31 -1.28 25.63
N ILE A 26 -10.34 -1.98 24.49
CA ILE A 26 -11.55 -2.44 23.81
C ILE A 26 -11.29 -3.82 23.16
N PRO A 27 -12.29 -4.73 23.18
CA PRO A 27 -12.10 -6.14 22.79
C PRO A 27 -11.77 -6.35 21.31
N PHE A 28 -12.04 -5.36 20.46
CA PHE A 28 -11.74 -5.43 19.03
C PHE A 28 -11.07 -4.17 18.51
N PRO A 29 -10.06 -4.29 17.60
CA PRO A 29 -9.39 -3.16 16.99
C PRO A 29 -10.36 -2.27 16.19
N PRO A 30 -10.51 -0.98 16.52
CA PRO A 30 -11.51 -0.12 15.88
C PRO A 30 -11.39 -0.02 14.38
N MET A 31 -10.15 0.14 13.89
CA MET A 31 -9.91 0.32 12.46
C MET A 31 -10.13 -0.96 11.67
N VAL A 32 -9.81 -2.12 12.26
CA VAL A 32 -10.07 -3.43 11.66
C VAL A 32 -11.57 -3.65 11.49
N LEU A 33 -12.36 -3.37 12.55
CA LEU A 33 -13.83 -3.49 12.50
C LEU A 33 -14.45 -2.54 11.47
N LEU A 34 -13.95 -1.32 11.43
CA LEU A 34 -14.48 -0.31 10.49
C LEU A 34 -14.19 -0.71 9.03
N LEU A 35 -12.96 -1.11 8.72
CA LEU A 35 -12.58 -1.53 7.38
C LEU A 35 -13.33 -2.76 6.90
N LEU A 36 -13.32 -3.82 7.70
CA LEU A 36 -14.00 -5.06 7.35
C LEU A 36 -15.52 -4.87 7.35
N GLY A 37 -16.07 -4.11 8.30
CA GLY A 37 -17.50 -3.85 8.41
C GLY A 37 -18.04 -3.03 7.24
N VAL A 38 -17.42 -1.89 6.93
CA VAL A 38 -17.82 -1.04 5.80
C VAL A 38 -17.58 -1.78 4.47
N GLY A 39 -16.45 -2.47 4.34
CA GLY A 39 -16.14 -3.24 3.14
C GLY A 39 -17.13 -4.37 2.90
N LEU A 40 -17.50 -5.11 3.95
CA LEU A 40 -18.53 -6.17 3.87
C LEU A 40 -19.91 -5.57 3.54
N TYR A 41 -20.28 -4.46 4.18
CA TYR A 41 -21.51 -3.73 3.86
C TYR A 41 -21.55 -3.36 2.37
N MET A 42 -20.46 -2.77 1.83
CA MET A 42 -20.36 -2.44 0.41
C MET A 42 -20.40 -3.68 -0.48
N MET A 43 -19.72 -4.78 -0.09
CA MET A 43 -19.71 -6.02 -0.85
C MET A 43 -21.12 -6.61 -0.98
N VAL A 44 -21.87 -6.62 0.12
CA VAL A 44 -23.26 -7.10 0.13
C VAL A 44 -24.17 -6.14 -0.65
N GLY A 45 -24.04 -4.82 -0.44
CA GLY A 45 -24.79 -3.81 -1.16
C GLY A 45 -24.60 -3.88 -2.69
N LEU A 46 -23.37 -4.13 -3.12
CA LEU A 46 -23.01 -4.39 -4.52
C LEU A 46 -23.38 -5.80 -4.99
N ARG A 47 -24.04 -6.62 -4.18
CA ARG A 47 -24.43 -8.01 -4.50
C ARG A 47 -23.26 -8.85 -4.99
N PHE A 48 -22.09 -8.69 -4.37
CA PHE A 48 -20.83 -9.37 -4.73
C PHE A 48 -20.35 -9.08 -6.15
N TYR A 49 -20.73 -7.93 -6.71
CA TYR A 49 -20.35 -7.50 -8.06
C TYR A 49 -18.83 -7.63 -8.32
N PRO A 50 -17.91 -7.19 -7.43
CA PRO A 50 -16.47 -7.30 -7.67
C PRO A 50 -15.99 -8.72 -7.90
N ILE A 51 -16.52 -9.68 -7.14
CA ILE A 51 -16.16 -11.10 -7.27
C ILE A 51 -16.76 -11.69 -8.55
N ARG A 52 -18.05 -11.45 -8.80
CA ARG A 52 -18.79 -11.99 -9.94
C ARG A 52 -18.26 -11.50 -11.28
N ASN A 53 -17.76 -10.27 -11.33
CA ASN A 53 -17.29 -9.62 -12.56
C ASN A 53 -15.76 -9.55 -12.68
N LEU A 54 -15.02 -10.23 -11.80
CA LEU A 54 -13.55 -10.22 -11.81
C LEU A 54 -12.99 -10.66 -13.18
N GLY A 55 -13.50 -11.75 -13.74
CA GLY A 55 -13.07 -12.24 -15.06
C GLY A 55 -13.36 -11.26 -16.21
N ALA A 56 -14.52 -10.57 -16.17
CA ALA A 56 -14.85 -9.52 -17.13
C ALA A 56 -13.91 -8.31 -17.00
N SER A 57 -13.59 -7.94 -15.76
CA SER A 57 -12.66 -6.85 -15.48
C SER A 57 -11.24 -7.14 -15.96
N PHE A 58 -10.76 -8.37 -15.82
CA PHE A 58 -9.49 -8.79 -16.42
C PHE A 58 -9.51 -8.72 -17.96
N ARG A 59 -10.61 -9.10 -18.60
CA ARG A 59 -10.74 -8.98 -20.06
C ARG A 59 -10.66 -7.52 -20.53
N SER A 60 -11.16 -6.58 -19.73
CA SER A 60 -11.12 -5.15 -20.06
C SER A 60 -9.68 -4.61 -20.16
N LEU A 61 -8.70 -5.20 -19.43
CA LEU A 61 -7.29 -4.86 -19.55
C LEU A 61 -6.69 -5.12 -20.93
N PHE A 62 -7.27 -6.09 -21.67
CA PHE A 62 -6.81 -6.47 -23.01
C PHE A 62 -7.73 -5.95 -24.12
N SER A 63 -8.81 -5.27 -23.76
CA SER A 63 -9.76 -4.65 -24.70
C SER A 63 -9.38 -3.21 -25.04
N ASN A 64 -10.11 -2.62 -25.99
CA ASN A 64 -9.96 -1.20 -26.31
C ASN A 64 -10.38 -0.26 -25.15
N GLU A 65 -11.08 -0.78 -24.15
CA GLU A 65 -11.47 -0.02 -22.96
C GLU A 65 -10.27 0.57 -22.22
N ARG A 66 -9.11 -0.09 -22.24
CA ARG A 66 -7.89 0.35 -21.60
C ARG A 66 -7.31 1.66 -22.17
N LYS A 67 -7.52 1.90 -23.46
CA LYS A 67 -6.91 3.04 -24.17
C LYS A 67 -7.61 4.37 -23.93
N GLY A 68 -8.77 4.35 -23.27
CA GLY A 68 -9.64 5.52 -23.24
C GLY A 68 -10.39 5.71 -24.55
N GLY A 69 -11.42 6.55 -24.51
CA GLY A 69 -12.26 6.89 -25.65
C GLY A 69 -12.34 8.41 -25.82
N GLN A 70 -13.48 8.88 -26.32
CA GLN A 70 -13.82 10.30 -26.41
C GLN A 70 -14.24 10.91 -25.05
N GLY A 71 -14.11 10.16 -23.94
CA GLY A 71 -14.44 10.62 -22.60
C GLY A 71 -13.50 11.71 -22.09
N ALA A 72 -14.01 12.52 -21.19
CA ALA A 72 -13.26 13.56 -20.50
C ALA A 72 -12.17 12.93 -19.59
N GLY A 73 -11.02 13.57 -19.42
CA GLY A 73 -9.91 13.10 -18.59
C GLY A 73 -8.55 13.49 -19.12
N GLU A 74 -7.49 13.11 -18.43
CA GLU A 74 -6.11 13.50 -18.76
C GLU A 74 -5.22 12.33 -19.18
N ILE A 75 -5.47 11.13 -18.64
CA ILE A 75 -4.71 9.90 -18.91
C ILE A 75 -5.66 8.75 -19.24
N SER A 76 -5.17 7.72 -19.93
CA SER A 76 -6.00 6.55 -20.26
C SER A 76 -6.52 5.83 -18.98
N PRO A 77 -7.64 5.09 -19.03
CA PRO A 77 -8.10 4.29 -17.91
C PRO A 77 -7.05 3.29 -17.40
N PHE A 78 -6.24 2.74 -18.30
CA PHE A 78 -5.14 1.85 -17.96
C PHE A 78 -3.97 2.61 -17.31
N ALA A 79 -3.64 3.82 -17.79
CA ALA A 79 -2.64 4.67 -17.14
C ALA A 79 -3.09 5.09 -15.73
N ALA A 80 -4.40 5.35 -15.53
CA ALA A 80 -4.95 5.64 -14.22
C ALA A 80 -4.89 4.43 -13.27
N LEU A 81 -5.21 3.21 -13.75
CA LEU A 81 -5.00 1.97 -13.00
C LEU A 81 -3.51 1.78 -12.68
N SER A 82 -2.63 1.92 -13.68
CA SER A 82 -1.19 1.75 -13.47
C SER A 82 -0.65 2.77 -12.47
N THR A 83 -1.15 4.02 -12.50
CA THR A 83 -0.79 5.05 -11.52
C THR A 83 -1.29 4.66 -10.11
N ALA A 84 -2.54 4.25 -9.97
CA ALA A 84 -3.06 3.78 -8.67
C ALA A 84 -2.26 2.56 -8.18
N LEU A 85 -2.03 1.57 -9.05
CA LEU A 85 -1.26 0.37 -8.73
C LEU A 85 0.20 0.69 -8.38
N SER A 86 0.79 1.74 -8.98
CA SER A 86 2.13 2.19 -8.60
C SER A 86 2.18 2.80 -7.18
N GLY A 87 1.09 3.34 -6.68
CA GLY A 87 0.96 3.76 -5.28
C GLY A 87 0.85 2.57 -4.32
N GLN A 88 0.11 1.56 -4.74
CA GLN A 88 -0.14 0.34 -3.97
C GLN A 88 1.09 -0.58 -3.92
N VAL A 89 1.70 -0.87 -5.07
CA VAL A 89 2.85 -1.79 -5.18
C VAL A 89 4.14 -1.08 -4.74
N GLY A 90 4.51 -1.28 -3.50
CA GLY A 90 5.64 -0.63 -2.86
C GLY A 90 6.31 -1.51 -1.81
N THR A 91 6.84 -0.89 -0.76
CA THR A 91 7.40 -1.58 0.40
C THR A 91 6.40 -2.56 1.04
N GLY A 92 5.09 -2.28 0.95
CA GLY A 92 4.02 -3.11 1.50
C GLY A 92 4.02 -4.55 0.98
N ASN A 93 4.31 -4.75 -0.29
CA ASN A 93 4.28 -6.07 -0.94
C ASN A 93 5.48 -6.96 -0.59
N LEU A 94 6.58 -6.38 -0.15
CA LEU A 94 7.80 -7.09 0.21
C LEU A 94 8.00 -7.06 1.73
N ALA A 95 8.33 -5.91 2.29
CA ALA A 95 8.54 -5.76 3.72
C ALA A 95 7.24 -5.85 4.54
N GLY A 96 6.12 -5.36 4.00
CA GLY A 96 4.82 -5.43 4.68
C GLY A 96 4.32 -6.87 4.85
N VAL A 97 4.47 -7.72 3.82
CA VAL A 97 4.14 -9.16 3.89
C VAL A 97 5.01 -9.87 4.92
N ALA A 98 6.34 -9.62 4.91
CA ALA A 98 7.25 -10.18 5.90
C ALA A 98 6.89 -9.69 7.32
N THR A 99 6.51 -8.42 7.49
CA THR A 99 6.05 -7.89 8.77
C THR A 99 4.75 -8.56 9.23
N ALA A 100 3.81 -8.82 8.30
CA ALA A 100 2.58 -9.56 8.62
C ALA A 100 2.89 -10.97 9.15
N LEU A 101 3.85 -11.67 8.51
CA LEU A 101 4.33 -12.99 8.95
C LEU A 101 5.03 -12.93 10.31
N THR A 102 5.88 -11.90 10.53
CA THR A 102 6.57 -11.73 11.82
C THR A 102 5.59 -11.47 12.96
N LEU A 103 4.56 -10.64 12.75
CA LEU A 103 3.63 -10.23 13.80
C LEU A 103 2.49 -11.24 14.02
N GLY A 104 1.92 -11.76 12.95
CA GLY A 104 0.71 -12.57 12.98
C GLY A 104 0.91 -14.01 12.49
N GLY A 105 2.14 -14.43 12.21
CA GLY A 105 2.45 -15.73 11.66
C GLY A 105 1.86 -15.95 10.26
N PRO A 106 1.92 -17.18 9.72
CA PRO A 106 1.36 -17.52 8.40
C PRO A 106 -0.13 -17.19 8.25
N GLY A 107 -0.89 -17.23 9.35
CA GLY A 107 -2.32 -16.90 9.36
C GLY A 107 -2.65 -15.46 8.98
N ALA A 108 -1.71 -14.52 9.16
CA ALA A 108 -1.90 -13.13 8.73
C ALA A 108 -2.13 -13.01 7.22
N ILE A 109 -1.54 -13.90 6.41
CA ILE A 109 -1.72 -13.92 4.95
C ILE A 109 -3.17 -14.22 4.58
N PHE A 110 -3.83 -15.17 5.27
CA PHE A 110 -5.25 -15.42 5.08
C PHE A 110 -6.10 -14.16 5.31
N TRP A 111 -5.79 -13.41 6.35
CA TRP A 111 -6.52 -12.17 6.67
C TRP A 111 -6.18 -11.02 5.72
N MET A 112 -4.98 -11.00 5.11
CA MET A 112 -4.69 -10.12 3.98
C MET A 112 -5.59 -10.45 2.78
N TRP A 113 -5.82 -11.75 2.45
CA TRP A 113 -6.75 -12.15 1.39
C TRP A 113 -8.17 -11.71 1.67
N VAL A 114 -8.65 -11.91 2.91
CA VAL A 114 -9.99 -11.45 3.33
C VAL A 114 -10.12 -9.93 3.15
N THR A 115 -9.11 -9.18 3.60
CA THR A 115 -9.08 -7.71 3.45
C THR A 115 -9.11 -7.29 1.99
N ALA A 116 -8.35 -7.96 1.12
CA ALA A 116 -8.34 -7.64 -0.31
C ALA A 116 -9.66 -7.97 -0.99
N LEU A 117 -10.25 -9.14 -0.74
CA LEU A 117 -11.54 -9.52 -1.32
C LEU A 117 -12.66 -8.56 -0.92
N ILE A 118 -12.71 -8.18 0.35
CA ILE A 118 -13.66 -7.18 0.85
C ILE A 118 -13.29 -5.79 0.32
N GLY A 119 -12.00 -5.47 0.32
CA GLY A 119 -11.45 -4.21 -0.17
C GLY A 119 -11.74 -3.93 -1.65
N MET A 120 -11.88 -4.97 -2.48
CA MET A 120 -12.30 -4.79 -3.88
C MET A 120 -13.64 -4.06 -4.00
N ALA A 121 -14.57 -4.22 -3.05
CA ALA A 121 -15.83 -3.49 -3.07
C ALA A 121 -15.64 -2.02 -2.70
N LEU A 122 -14.75 -1.72 -1.75
CA LEU A 122 -14.37 -0.36 -1.42
C LEU A 122 -13.70 0.32 -2.62
N ALA A 123 -12.69 -0.31 -3.21
CA ALA A 123 -11.99 0.22 -4.38
C ALA A 123 -12.91 0.43 -5.59
N PHE A 124 -13.86 -0.50 -5.84
CA PHE A 124 -14.87 -0.32 -6.88
C PHE A 124 -15.72 0.93 -6.65
N ALA A 125 -16.22 1.12 -5.43
CA ALA A 125 -17.01 2.29 -5.06
C ALA A 125 -16.17 3.58 -5.16
N GLU A 126 -14.95 3.57 -4.63
CA GLU A 126 -14.01 4.70 -4.70
C GLU A 126 -13.73 5.12 -6.14
N GLY A 127 -13.38 4.16 -7.01
CA GLY A 127 -13.11 4.41 -8.43
C GLY A 127 -14.35 4.94 -9.19
N SER A 128 -15.53 4.41 -8.87
CA SER A 128 -16.80 4.85 -9.45
C SER A 128 -17.17 6.27 -9.00
N LEU A 129 -17.09 6.57 -7.70
CA LEU A 129 -17.34 7.88 -7.15
C LEU A 129 -16.33 8.92 -7.63
N ALA A 130 -15.06 8.51 -7.86
CA ALA A 130 -14.03 9.38 -8.40
C ALA A 130 -14.40 9.96 -9.76
N ILE A 131 -14.97 9.15 -10.65
CA ILE A 131 -15.45 9.61 -11.97
C ILE A 131 -16.75 10.40 -11.85
N ARG A 132 -17.69 9.92 -11.03
CA ARG A 132 -19.01 10.54 -10.89
C ARG A 132 -18.95 11.97 -10.33
N TYR A 133 -18.03 12.23 -9.41
CA TYR A 133 -17.93 13.50 -8.65
C TYR A 133 -16.61 14.24 -8.90
N ARG A 134 -15.93 13.98 -10.03
CA ARG A 134 -14.74 14.75 -10.39
C ARG A 134 -15.13 16.16 -10.86
N GLU A 135 -14.20 17.09 -10.69
CA GLU A 135 -14.36 18.48 -11.07
C GLU A 135 -13.44 18.82 -12.26
N ARG A 136 -13.95 19.64 -13.16
CA ARG A 136 -13.11 20.26 -14.18
C ARG A 136 -12.60 21.61 -13.65
N THR A 137 -11.28 21.79 -13.68
CA THR A 137 -10.68 23.05 -13.25
C THR A 137 -10.82 24.13 -14.33
N PRO A 138 -10.66 25.43 -13.99
CA PRO A 138 -10.68 26.51 -14.98
C PRO A 138 -9.62 26.32 -16.10
N GLU A 139 -8.51 25.65 -15.79
CA GLU A 139 -7.42 25.33 -16.73
C GLU A 139 -7.76 24.14 -17.65
N GLY A 140 -8.93 23.52 -17.46
CA GLY A 140 -9.41 22.40 -18.27
C GLY A 140 -8.91 21.02 -17.85
N THR A 141 -8.15 20.93 -16.75
CA THR A 141 -7.72 19.66 -16.12
C THR A 141 -8.82 19.08 -15.26
N TYR A 142 -8.64 17.85 -14.78
CA TYR A 142 -9.59 17.17 -13.88
C TYR A 142 -8.98 16.96 -12.51
N ARG A 143 -9.81 17.05 -11.47
CA ARG A 143 -9.46 16.69 -10.11
C ARG A 143 -10.63 15.96 -9.45
N GLY A 144 -10.32 15.05 -8.54
CA GLY A 144 -11.32 14.27 -7.83
C GLY A 144 -10.69 13.48 -6.71
N GLY A 145 -11.44 12.52 -6.19
CA GLY A 145 -11.10 11.75 -5.02
C GLY A 145 -12.05 12.06 -3.86
N PRO A 146 -11.77 11.57 -2.64
CA PRO A 146 -12.66 11.72 -1.50
C PRO A 146 -13.07 13.16 -1.20
N MET A 147 -12.15 14.12 -1.29
CA MET A 147 -12.46 15.52 -1.09
C MET A 147 -13.55 16.03 -2.05
N SER A 148 -13.55 15.56 -3.30
CA SER A 148 -14.55 15.99 -4.29
C SER A 148 -15.89 15.28 -4.10
N TYR A 149 -15.92 13.96 -3.91
CA TYR A 149 -17.21 13.28 -3.72
C TYR A 149 -17.84 13.55 -2.34
N ILE A 150 -17.07 13.90 -1.30
CA ILE A 150 -17.61 14.42 -0.05
C ILE A 150 -18.30 15.77 -0.31
N MET A 151 -17.64 16.70 -1.00
CA MET A 151 -18.19 18.03 -1.23
C MET A 151 -19.38 18.03 -2.17
N GLN A 152 -19.33 17.28 -3.27
CA GLN A 152 -20.39 17.27 -4.29
C GLN A 152 -21.50 16.28 -3.97
N GLY A 153 -21.17 15.13 -3.39
CA GLY A 153 -22.12 14.09 -3.05
C GLY A 153 -22.88 14.35 -1.75
N LEU A 154 -22.19 14.79 -0.69
CA LEU A 154 -22.79 15.05 0.62
C LEU A 154 -23.11 16.53 0.85
N GLY A 155 -22.51 17.42 0.08
CA GLY A 155 -22.77 18.85 0.11
C GLY A 155 -21.90 19.65 1.11
N PRO A 156 -22.06 21.00 1.15
CA PRO A 156 -21.17 21.92 1.86
C PRO A 156 -21.09 21.71 3.38
N ARG A 157 -22.11 21.11 3.99
CA ARG A 157 -22.12 20.82 5.44
C ARG A 157 -21.03 19.81 5.83
N TRP A 158 -20.52 19.03 4.89
CA TRP A 158 -19.51 18.01 5.08
C TRP A 158 -18.09 18.49 4.75
N THR A 159 -17.89 19.82 4.54
CA THR A 159 -16.57 20.40 4.25
C THR A 159 -15.50 19.98 5.28
N TRP A 160 -15.89 19.92 6.58
CA TRP A 160 -14.99 19.48 7.65
C TRP A 160 -14.44 18.07 7.41
N LEU A 161 -15.25 17.15 6.88
CA LEU A 161 -14.84 15.77 6.57
C LEU A 161 -13.84 15.73 5.40
N ALA A 162 -14.10 16.56 4.35
CA ALA A 162 -13.17 16.70 3.22
C ALA A 162 -11.83 17.30 3.65
N VAL A 163 -11.85 18.29 4.56
CA VAL A 163 -10.63 18.88 5.14
C VAL A 163 -9.89 17.85 5.98
N LEU A 164 -10.59 17.10 6.84
CA LEU A 164 -9.98 16.04 7.65
C LEU A 164 -9.33 14.97 6.77
N PHE A 165 -10.00 14.55 5.69
CA PHE A 165 -9.43 13.63 4.70
C PHE A 165 -8.14 14.19 4.09
N CYS A 166 -8.13 15.46 3.65
CA CYS A 166 -6.94 16.08 3.05
C CYS A 166 -5.78 16.20 4.05
N LEU A 167 -6.05 16.52 5.32
CA LEU A 167 -5.02 16.54 6.37
C LEU A 167 -4.45 15.13 6.62
N GLY A 168 -5.33 14.12 6.69
CA GLY A 168 -4.92 12.71 6.76
C GLY A 168 -4.10 12.29 5.56
N THR A 169 -4.50 12.71 4.34
CA THR A 169 -3.76 12.44 3.10
C THR A 169 -2.37 13.07 3.11
N LEU A 170 -2.23 14.32 3.54
CA LEU A 170 -0.91 14.97 3.64
C LEU A 170 -0.02 14.27 4.65
N PHE A 171 -0.55 13.89 5.80
CA PHE A 171 0.19 13.15 6.82
C PHE A 171 0.61 11.77 6.31
N SER A 172 -0.32 11.01 5.72
CA SER A 172 -0.04 9.69 5.14
C SER A 172 0.95 9.79 3.97
N ALA A 173 0.82 10.81 3.11
CA ALA A 173 1.76 11.02 2.00
C ALA A 173 3.20 11.23 2.51
N LEU A 174 3.41 12.09 3.51
CA LEU A 174 4.75 12.38 4.02
C LEU A 174 5.36 11.20 4.79
N VAL A 175 4.56 10.42 5.51
CA VAL A 175 5.05 9.31 6.34
C VAL A 175 5.04 8.00 5.58
N THR A 176 3.84 7.55 5.12
CA THR A 176 3.64 6.24 4.48
C THR A 176 4.11 6.22 3.03
N GLY A 177 3.69 7.23 2.27
CA GLY A 177 3.98 7.35 0.85
C GLY A 177 5.39 7.85 0.54
N ASN A 178 6.07 8.46 1.52
CA ASN A 178 7.42 9.02 1.35
C ASN A 178 8.42 8.41 2.34
N GLY A 179 8.34 8.72 3.64
CA GLY A 179 9.38 8.40 4.62
C GLY A 179 9.69 6.90 4.70
N ILE A 180 8.66 6.03 4.82
CA ILE A 180 8.84 4.57 4.84
C ILE A 180 9.47 4.08 3.54
N GLN A 181 8.99 4.60 2.40
CA GLN A 181 9.49 4.22 1.09
C GLN A 181 10.94 4.65 0.89
N ALA A 182 11.26 5.90 1.22
CA ALA A 182 12.60 6.47 1.06
C ALA A 182 13.65 5.74 1.90
N ASN A 183 13.31 5.39 3.15
CA ASN A 183 14.20 4.62 4.00
C ASN A 183 14.45 3.22 3.43
N SER A 184 13.39 2.49 3.08
CA SER A 184 13.51 1.13 2.56
C SER A 184 14.32 1.05 1.26
N VAL A 185 14.21 2.03 0.37
CA VAL A 185 15.01 2.05 -0.86
C VAL A 185 16.46 2.42 -0.61
N ALA A 186 16.73 3.30 0.34
CA ALA A 186 18.10 3.68 0.70
C ALA A 186 18.85 2.52 1.34
N ASP A 187 18.22 1.79 2.28
CA ASP A 187 18.73 0.55 2.86
C ASP A 187 19.06 -0.48 1.77
N SER A 188 18.15 -0.65 0.80
CA SER A 188 18.35 -1.62 -0.28
C SER A 188 19.51 -1.23 -1.21
N ILE A 189 19.67 0.07 -1.51
CA ILE A 189 20.83 0.58 -2.28
C ILE A 189 22.11 0.39 -1.49
N HIS A 190 22.11 0.68 -0.19
CA HIS A 190 23.24 0.46 0.70
C HIS A 190 23.66 -1.01 0.71
N GLU A 191 22.72 -1.94 0.89
CA GLU A 191 22.97 -3.39 0.87
C GLU A 191 23.63 -3.85 -0.45
N LEU A 192 23.19 -3.31 -1.60
CA LEU A 192 23.69 -3.70 -2.91
C LEU A 192 25.04 -3.07 -3.28
N THR A 193 25.29 -1.84 -2.85
CA THR A 193 26.40 -1.03 -3.40
C THR A 193 27.42 -0.60 -2.35
N GLY A 194 27.08 -0.72 -1.06
CA GLY A 194 27.88 -0.17 0.04
C GLY A 194 27.86 1.37 0.12
N LEU A 195 27.04 2.04 -0.71
CA LEU A 195 26.90 3.51 -0.63
C LEU A 195 26.19 3.91 0.67
N GLU A 196 26.58 5.04 1.23
CA GLU A 196 25.88 5.63 2.37
C GLU A 196 24.39 5.91 2.03
N GLU A 197 23.47 5.64 2.97
CA GLU A 197 22.00 5.75 2.77
C GLU A 197 21.57 7.10 2.20
N TRP A 198 22.19 8.21 2.67
CA TRP A 198 21.87 9.55 2.18
C TRP A 198 22.21 9.75 0.70
N ILE A 199 23.24 9.04 0.16
CA ILE A 199 23.57 9.08 -1.26
C ILE A 199 22.49 8.37 -2.06
N GLY A 200 22.04 7.19 -1.60
CA GLY A 200 20.92 6.47 -2.17
C GLY A 200 19.64 7.32 -2.18
N GLY A 201 19.32 7.95 -1.05
CA GLY A 201 18.19 8.87 -0.92
C GLY A 201 18.27 10.06 -1.88
N LEU A 202 19.44 10.65 -2.05
CA LEU A 202 19.65 11.77 -2.98
C LEU A 202 19.43 11.33 -4.44
N ILE A 203 19.95 10.18 -4.84
CA ILE A 203 19.76 9.62 -6.20
C ILE A 203 18.27 9.42 -6.48
N VAL A 204 17.56 8.80 -5.54
CA VAL A 204 16.11 8.56 -5.67
C VAL A 204 15.33 9.87 -5.70
N ALA A 205 15.67 10.85 -4.84
CA ALA A 205 15.01 12.17 -4.82
C ALA A 205 15.14 12.89 -6.17
N ILE A 206 16.34 12.87 -6.77
CA ILE A 206 16.57 13.46 -8.10
C ILE A 206 15.76 12.72 -9.17
N ALA A 207 15.80 11.37 -9.18
CA ALA A 207 15.06 10.58 -10.15
C ALA A 207 13.54 10.82 -10.06
N VAL A 208 12.99 10.90 -8.85
CA VAL A 208 11.59 11.21 -8.58
C VAL A 208 11.27 12.64 -9.06
N PHE A 209 12.11 13.63 -8.74
CA PHE A 209 11.90 15.03 -9.14
C PHE A 209 11.74 15.20 -10.64
N VAL A 210 12.61 14.55 -11.43
CA VAL A 210 12.58 14.61 -12.90
C VAL A 210 11.22 14.16 -13.46
N VAL A 211 10.58 13.18 -12.83
CA VAL A 211 9.28 12.69 -13.29
C VAL A 211 8.13 13.54 -12.76
N ILE A 212 8.12 13.86 -11.45
CA ILE A 212 6.97 14.57 -10.85
C ILE A 212 6.82 16.01 -11.33
N ILE A 213 7.90 16.65 -11.85
CA ILE A 213 7.84 18.00 -12.39
C ILE A 213 6.86 18.10 -13.58
N GLY A 214 6.67 17.00 -14.33
CA GLY A 214 5.70 16.92 -15.44
C GLY A 214 4.26 16.64 -15.00
N GLY A 215 4.00 16.50 -13.70
CA GLY A 215 2.68 16.25 -13.14
C GLY A 215 2.07 14.90 -13.53
N ILE A 216 0.74 14.78 -13.44
CA ILE A 216 0.03 13.50 -13.60
C ILE A 216 0.25 12.83 -14.97
N LYS A 217 0.44 13.60 -16.03
CA LYS A 217 0.70 13.05 -17.37
C LYS A 217 2.05 12.35 -17.45
N SER A 218 3.08 12.93 -16.82
CA SER A 218 4.41 12.32 -16.74
C SER A 218 4.38 11.09 -15.83
N ILE A 219 3.77 11.21 -14.66
CA ILE A 219 3.60 10.10 -13.71
C ILE A 219 2.85 8.95 -14.37
N GLY A 220 1.71 9.21 -15.02
CA GLY A 220 0.92 8.21 -15.72
C GLY A 220 1.68 7.53 -16.85
N ALA A 221 2.46 8.29 -17.64
CA ALA A 221 3.27 7.73 -18.73
C ALA A 221 4.41 6.82 -18.24
N VAL A 222 5.01 7.12 -17.07
CA VAL A 222 6.00 6.26 -16.43
C VAL A 222 5.31 5.04 -15.82
N ALA A 223 4.23 5.22 -15.07
CA ALA A 223 3.49 4.15 -14.42
C ALA A 223 2.95 3.12 -15.44
N GLU A 224 2.37 3.58 -16.56
CA GLU A 224 1.83 2.70 -17.61
C GLU A 224 2.86 1.75 -18.20
N ARG A 225 4.14 2.12 -18.19
CA ARG A 225 5.25 1.30 -18.74
C ARG A 225 5.95 0.49 -17.65
N VAL A 226 6.27 1.14 -16.53
CA VAL A 226 7.09 0.54 -15.48
C VAL A 226 6.29 -0.47 -14.67
N VAL A 227 5.03 -0.17 -14.29
CA VAL A 227 4.25 -1.03 -13.40
C VAL A 227 3.99 -2.42 -14.00
N PRO A 228 3.51 -2.58 -15.25
CA PRO A 228 3.34 -3.92 -15.81
C PRO A 228 4.67 -4.69 -15.93
N PHE A 229 5.75 -3.98 -16.27
CA PHE A 229 7.08 -4.60 -16.38
C PHE A 229 7.58 -5.07 -15.01
N MET A 230 7.58 -4.20 -14.00
CA MET A 230 8.09 -4.53 -12.66
C MET A 230 7.27 -5.64 -12.00
N ALA A 231 5.93 -5.56 -12.10
CA ALA A 231 5.04 -6.59 -11.57
C ALA A 231 5.25 -7.93 -12.29
N GLY A 232 5.31 -7.93 -13.63
CA GLY A 232 5.54 -9.13 -14.43
C GLY A 232 6.90 -9.77 -14.17
N ALA A 233 7.97 -8.98 -14.09
CA ALA A 233 9.31 -9.45 -13.76
C ALA A 233 9.35 -10.05 -12.35
N TYR A 234 8.79 -9.34 -11.37
CA TYR A 234 8.72 -9.84 -9.99
C TYR A 234 7.93 -11.14 -9.88
N LEU A 235 6.74 -11.21 -10.49
CA LEU A 235 5.92 -12.42 -10.49
C LEU A 235 6.63 -13.60 -11.14
N LEU A 236 7.35 -13.37 -12.24
CA LEU A 236 8.15 -14.41 -12.89
C LEU A 236 9.22 -14.95 -11.94
N MET A 237 9.98 -14.06 -11.30
CA MET A 237 11.06 -14.48 -10.39
C MET A 237 10.53 -15.16 -9.13
N ALA A 238 9.42 -14.66 -8.56
CA ALA A 238 8.76 -15.31 -7.43
C ALA A 238 8.20 -16.69 -7.82
N LEU A 239 7.60 -16.81 -9.00
CA LEU A 239 7.14 -18.11 -9.51
C LEU A 239 8.29 -19.09 -9.70
N LEU A 240 9.42 -18.65 -10.25
CA LEU A 240 10.61 -19.48 -10.39
C LEU A 240 11.13 -19.95 -9.02
N ALA A 241 11.19 -19.05 -8.03
CA ALA A 241 11.59 -19.40 -6.66
C ALA A 241 10.66 -20.48 -6.05
N ILE A 242 9.33 -20.31 -6.21
CA ILE A 242 8.34 -21.28 -5.71
C ILE A 242 8.42 -22.62 -6.43
N VAL A 243 8.70 -22.61 -7.73
CA VAL A 243 8.82 -23.85 -8.53
C VAL A 243 10.03 -24.69 -8.11
N LEU A 244 11.11 -24.07 -7.62
CA LEU A 244 12.27 -24.79 -7.07
C LEU A 244 11.89 -25.64 -5.85
N ASP A 245 10.93 -25.18 -5.06
CA ASP A 245 10.41 -25.86 -3.87
C ASP A 245 8.92 -26.20 -4.00
N ILE A 246 8.47 -26.64 -5.16
CA ILE A 246 7.05 -26.88 -5.49
C ILE A 246 6.36 -27.86 -4.54
N GLY A 247 7.12 -28.79 -3.96
CA GLY A 247 6.63 -29.76 -2.98
C GLY A 247 6.15 -29.12 -1.67
N SER A 248 6.65 -27.94 -1.32
CA SER A 248 6.32 -27.21 -0.09
C SER A 248 5.05 -26.35 -0.22
N ILE A 249 4.48 -26.18 -1.42
CA ILE A 249 3.27 -25.37 -1.63
C ILE A 249 2.07 -25.86 -0.81
N PRO A 250 1.70 -27.17 -0.81
CA PRO A 250 0.56 -27.65 -0.02
C PRO A 250 0.72 -27.36 1.48
N GLU A 251 1.95 -27.52 1.98
CA GLU A 251 2.26 -27.24 3.38
C GLU A 251 2.18 -25.74 3.69
N ALA A 252 2.70 -24.87 2.81
CA ALA A 252 2.59 -23.42 2.96
C ALA A 252 1.12 -22.96 3.04
N PHE A 253 0.24 -23.45 2.15
CA PHE A 253 -1.19 -23.19 2.24
C PHE A 253 -1.81 -23.77 3.51
N GLY A 254 -1.42 -24.97 3.91
CA GLY A 254 -1.82 -25.58 5.18
C GLY A 254 -1.47 -24.71 6.38
N ARG A 255 -0.23 -24.17 6.44
CA ARG A 255 0.23 -23.24 7.47
C ARG A 255 -0.58 -21.93 7.47
N ILE A 256 -0.89 -21.37 6.30
CA ILE A 256 -1.70 -20.15 6.17
C ILE A 256 -3.11 -20.38 6.72
N ILE A 257 -3.80 -21.44 6.30
CA ILE A 257 -5.18 -21.72 6.72
C ILE A 257 -5.21 -22.11 8.20
N HIS A 258 -4.34 -23.04 8.63
CA HIS A 258 -4.27 -23.46 10.03
C HIS A 258 -3.93 -22.28 10.95
N GLY A 259 -2.93 -21.46 10.58
CA GLY A 259 -2.50 -20.30 11.34
C GLY A 259 -3.57 -19.20 11.44
N ALA A 260 -4.51 -19.12 10.49
CA ALA A 260 -5.60 -18.15 10.54
C ALA A 260 -6.64 -18.45 11.62
N PHE A 261 -6.85 -19.74 11.95
CA PHE A 261 -7.91 -20.20 12.86
C PHE A 261 -7.40 -20.93 14.08
N ASN A 262 -6.17 -21.45 14.04
CA ASN A 262 -5.52 -22.17 15.12
C ASN A 262 -4.07 -21.72 15.29
N PRO A 263 -3.79 -20.42 15.50
CA PRO A 263 -2.42 -19.99 15.70
C PRO A 263 -1.89 -20.60 16.99
N GLN A 264 -0.75 -21.28 16.90
CA GLN A 264 -0.05 -21.73 18.10
C GLN A 264 0.43 -20.47 18.83
N ALA A 265 -0.10 -20.27 20.06
CA ALA A 265 0.43 -19.25 20.94
C ALA A 265 1.89 -19.61 21.24
N ALA A 266 2.83 -18.87 20.70
CA ALA A 266 4.26 -19.07 20.92
C ALA A 266 4.68 -18.94 22.39
N SER A 267 3.75 -18.59 23.29
CA SER A 267 4.00 -18.41 24.74
C SER A 267 2.74 -18.53 25.58
N GLY A 268 2.03 -19.67 25.53
CA GLY A 268 1.01 -20.01 26.56
C GLY A 268 -0.19 -19.06 26.69
N GLY A 269 -0.47 -18.20 25.72
CA GLY A 269 -1.62 -17.29 25.70
C GLY A 269 -2.90 -17.96 25.19
N PHE A 270 -4.07 -17.38 25.50
CA PHE A 270 -5.38 -17.85 25.04
C PHE A 270 -5.42 -17.90 23.50
N LEU A 271 -5.96 -18.98 22.94
CA LEU A 271 -6.18 -19.20 21.50
C LEU A 271 -6.84 -17.99 20.80
N GLY A 272 -7.80 -17.34 21.47
CA GLY A 272 -8.49 -16.18 20.96
C GLY A 272 -7.59 -14.95 20.73
N ALA A 273 -6.63 -14.70 21.61
CA ALA A 273 -5.69 -13.59 21.49
C ALA A 273 -4.77 -13.75 20.27
N ALA A 274 -4.31 -14.99 20.00
CA ALA A 274 -3.45 -15.27 18.86
C ALA A 274 -4.17 -15.12 17.50
N ILE A 275 -5.47 -15.47 17.41
CA ILE A 275 -6.29 -15.22 16.22
C ILE A 275 -6.44 -13.71 15.99
N ILE A 276 -6.71 -12.93 17.02
CA ILE A 276 -6.85 -11.47 16.93
C ILE A 276 -5.53 -10.84 16.43
N ILE A 277 -4.38 -11.32 16.87
CA ILE A 277 -3.07 -10.84 16.39
C ILE A 277 -2.90 -11.11 14.88
N ALA A 278 -3.26 -12.31 14.40
CA ALA A 278 -3.20 -12.64 12.98
C ALA A 278 -4.16 -11.76 12.15
N ILE A 279 -5.39 -11.54 12.65
CA ILE A 279 -6.37 -10.64 12.02
C ILE A 279 -5.79 -9.22 11.91
N ARG A 280 -5.29 -8.68 13.02
CA ARG A 280 -4.72 -7.33 13.08
C ARG A 280 -3.57 -7.16 12.08
N ALA A 281 -2.59 -8.08 12.15
CA ALA A 281 -1.43 -8.04 11.28
C ALA A 281 -1.84 -8.12 9.82
N GLY A 282 -2.74 -9.05 9.47
CA GLY A 282 -3.21 -9.22 8.10
C GLY A 282 -4.01 -8.02 7.59
N VAL A 283 -4.94 -7.48 8.37
CA VAL A 283 -5.77 -6.34 7.95
C VAL A 283 -4.94 -5.06 7.86
N ALA A 284 -4.10 -4.76 8.84
CA ALA A 284 -3.26 -3.56 8.83
C ALA A 284 -2.27 -3.57 7.65
N ARG A 285 -1.58 -4.70 7.42
CA ARG A 285 -0.63 -4.81 6.30
C ARG A 285 -1.33 -4.96 4.95
N GLY A 286 -2.52 -5.58 4.91
CA GLY A 286 -3.38 -5.60 3.72
C GLY A 286 -3.79 -4.19 3.29
N LEU A 287 -4.32 -3.36 4.21
CA LEU A 287 -4.67 -1.96 3.92
C LEU A 287 -3.44 -1.14 3.50
N PHE A 288 -2.31 -1.31 4.19
CA PHE A 288 -1.07 -0.62 3.86
C PHE A 288 -0.62 -0.91 2.41
N SER A 289 -0.82 -2.14 1.92
CA SER A 289 -0.46 -2.56 0.58
C SER A 289 -1.49 -2.09 -0.46
N ASN A 290 -2.75 -2.49 -0.33
CA ASN A 290 -3.75 -2.31 -1.39
C ASN A 290 -4.51 -0.98 -1.35
N GLU A 291 -4.36 -0.19 -0.28
CA GLU A 291 -4.99 1.12 -0.09
C GLU A 291 -6.54 1.15 -0.19
N ALA A 292 -7.21 0.00 -0.25
CA ALA A 292 -8.66 -0.08 -0.44
C ALA A 292 -9.42 0.47 0.79
N GLY A 293 -10.28 1.44 0.57
CA GLY A 293 -10.98 2.17 1.64
C GLY A 293 -10.16 3.30 2.27
N GLN A 294 -8.91 3.48 1.86
CA GLN A 294 -8.06 4.58 2.32
C GLN A 294 -8.38 5.90 1.62
N GLY A 295 -8.88 5.84 0.37
CA GLY A 295 -9.24 7.02 -0.41
C GLY A 295 -8.11 7.64 -1.22
N SER A 296 -6.94 7.02 -1.27
CA SER A 296 -5.78 7.47 -2.04
C SER A 296 -5.97 7.20 -3.54
N THR A 297 -6.25 5.97 -3.90
CA THR A 297 -6.36 5.51 -5.30
C THR A 297 -7.42 6.25 -6.13
N PRO A 298 -8.59 6.63 -5.60
CA PRO A 298 -9.58 7.40 -6.36
C PRO A 298 -9.07 8.76 -6.84
N ILE A 299 -8.02 9.32 -6.22
CA ILE A 299 -7.38 10.56 -6.69
C ILE A 299 -6.74 10.37 -8.08
N ALA A 300 -6.09 9.21 -8.31
CA ALA A 300 -5.55 8.85 -9.63
C ALA A 300 -6.64 8.43 -10.61
N HIS A 301 -7.66 7.69 -10.14
CA HIS A 301 -8.77 7.26 -11.00
C HIS A 301 -9.62 8.41 -11.52
N ALA A 302 -9.74 9.51 -10.78
CA ALA A 302 -10.56 10.68 -11.16
C ALA A 302 -10.14 11.33 -12.48
N VAL A 303 -8.86 11.23 -12.87
CA VAL A 303 -8.33 11.85 -14.09
C VAL A 303 -8.34 10.93 -15.31
N ALA A 304 -8.94 9.74 -15.20
CA ALA A 304 -9.05 8.80 -16.30
C ALA A 304 -9.97 9.31 -17.43
N GLN A 305 -9.59 9.07 -18.68
CA GLN A 305 -10.36 9.42 -19.87
C GLN A 305 -11.55 8.48 -20.07
N THR A 306 -12.55 8.63 -19.23
CA THR A 306 -13.82 7.90 -19.28
C THR A 306 -14.92 8.71 -18.58
N ASP A 307 -16.15 8.61 -19.06
CA ASP A 307 -17.33 9.16 -18.40
C ASP A 307 -18.20 8.06 -17.77
N ASP A 308 -17.71 6.81 -17.79
CA ASP A 308 -18.36 5.64 -17.22
C ASP A 308 -17.77 5.32 -15.84
N PRO A 309 -18.52 5.58 -14.74
CA PRO A 309 -18.06 5.29 -13.37
C PRO A 309 -17.85 3.79 -13.12
N GLU A 310 -18.71 2.92 -13.67
CA GLU A 310 -18.61 1.47 -13.47
C GLU A 310 -17.32 0.93 -14.09
N LYS A 311 -16.99 1.40 -15.29
CA LYS A 311 -15.77 1.02 -15.99
C LYS A 311 -14.53 1.33 -15.14
N GLN A 312 -14.44 2.55 -14.58
CA GLN A 312 -13.30 2.93 -13.76
C GLN A 312 -13.30 2.23 -12.40
N GLY A 313 -14.47 1.95 -11.82
CA GLY A 313 -14.61 1.11 -10.64
C GLY A 313 -14.07 -0.31 -10.86
N ARG A 314 -14.33 -0.90 -12.04
CA ARG A 314 -13.75 -2.21 -12.43
C ARG A 314 -12.23 -2.19 -12.49
N PHE A 315 -11.64 -1.13 -13.00
CA PHE A 315 -10.17 -0.96 -12.99
C PHE A 315 -9.64 -0.79 -11.57
N ALA A 316 -10.30 0.01 -10.73
CA ALA A 316 -9.87 0.24 -9.36
C ALA A 316 -9.85 -1.07 -8.51
N MET A 317 -10.90 -1.89 -8.59
CA MET A 317 -10.93 -3.16 -7.87
C MET A 317 -9.87 -4.16 -8.35
N LEU A 318 -9.46 -4.09 -9.64
CA LEU A 318 -8.35 -4.91 -10.16
C LEU A 318 -7.01 -4.52 -9.53
N GLY A 319 -6.80 -3.24 -9.23
CA GLY A 319 -5.62 -2.79 -8.50
C GLY A 319 -5.47 -3.54 -7.16
N THR A 320 -6.52 -3.53 -6.35
CA THR A 320 -6.57 -4.24 -5.06
C THR A 320 -6.33 -5.75 -5.21
N PHE A 321 -6.93 -6.37 -6.23
CA PHE A 321 -6.74 -7.80 -6.49
C PHE A 321 -5.29 -8.12 -6.89
N ILE A 322 -4.73 -7.39 -7.84
CA ILE A 322 -3.37 -7.61 -8.35
C ILE A 322 -2.35 -7.38 -7.24
N ASP A 323 -2.50 -6.30 -6.48
CA ASP A 323 -1.60 -5.96 -5.38
C ASP A 323 -1.53 -7.08 -4.33
N THR A 324 -2.66 -7.43 -3.75
CA THR A 324 -2.66 -8.30 -2.56
C THR A 324 -2.88 -9.77 -2.90
N ILE A 325 -3.90 -10.10 -3.72
CA ILE A 325 -4.17 -11.51 -4.04
C ILE A 325 -3.07 -12.10 -4.92
N VAL A 326 -2.47 -11.29 -5.80
CA VAL A 326 -1.40 -11.80 -6.68
C VAL A 326 -0.02 -11.51 -6.07
N ILE A 327 0.40 -10.24 -5.97
CA ILE A 327 1.79 -9.88 -5.63
C ILE A 327 2.12 -10.26 -4.19
N CYS A 328 1.31 -9.87 -3.19
CA CYS A 328 1.59 -10.22 -1.79
C CYS A 328 1.54 -11.73 -1.54
N THR A 329 0.64 -12.46 -2.21
CA THR A 329 0.60 -13.93 -2.10
C THR A 329 1.88 -14.57 -2.63
N MET A 330 2.41 -14.09 -3.76
CA MET A 330 3.66 -14.60 -4.32
C MET A 330 4.83 -14.35 -3.35
N THR A 331 4.92 -13.15 -2.76
CA THR A 331 5.91 -12.86 -1.71
C THR A 331 5.77 -13.80 -0.52
N ALA A 332 4.55 -13.97 -0.01
CA ALA A 332 4.28 -14.85 1.13
C ALA A 332 4.66 -16.31 0.84
N LEU A 333 4.34 -16.80 -0.36
CA LEU A 333 4.70 -18.15 -0.76
C LEU A 333 6.23 -18.31 -0.84
N VAL A 334 6.96 -17.39 -1.44
CA VAL A 334 8.44 -17.45 -1.47
C VAL A 334 9.01 -17.54 -0.04
N ILE A 335 8.51 -16.71 0.89
CA ILE A 335 8.97 -16.71 2.29
C ILE A 335 8.61 -18.02 3.02
N LEU A 336 7.45 -18.62 2.69
CA LEU A 336 6.94 -19.81 3.38
C LEU A 336 7.43 -21.14 2.80
N THR A 337 7.81 -21.17 1.50
CA THR A 337 8.20 -22.42 0.81
C THR A 337 9.69 -22.59 0.75
N VAL A 338 10.46 -21.51 0.51
CA VAL A 338 11.90 -21.61 0.30
C VAL A 338 12.61 -22.07 1.58
N GLU A 339 13.40 -23.14 1.45
CA GLU A 339 14.22 -23.70 2.50
C GLU A 339 15.64 -23.11 2.46
N GLY A 340 16.27 -22.99 3.63
CA GLY A 340 17.62 -22.48 3.75
C GLY A 340 18.20 -22.68 5.16
N ASN A 341 19.40 -22.20 5.36
CA ASN A 341 20.09 -22.25 6.66
C ASN A 341 19.89 -20.90 7.37
N PHE A 342 18.81 -20.80 8.14
CA PHE A 342 18.50 -19.61 8.93
C PHE A 342 18.72 -19.89 10.41
N THR A 343 18.71 -18.85 11.25
CA THR A 343 18.86 -18.97 12.69
C THR A 343 17.77 -18.22 13.43
N HIS A 344 17.38 -18.73 14.58
CA HIS A 344 16.49 -18.09 15.53
C HIS A 344 17.12 -18.08 16.92
N THR A 345 17.11 -16.91 17.56
CA THR A 345 17.67 -16.75 18.92
C THR A 345 16.54 -16.84 19.94
N LEU A 346 16.61 -17.85 20.80
CA LEU A 346 15.67 -18.03 21.90
C LEU A 346 15.85 -16.96 22.98
N ALA A 347 14.85 -16.85 23.88
CA ALA A 347 14.86 -15.87 24.97
C ALA A 347 16.03 -16.05 25.96
N ASP A 348 16.59 -17.26 26.04
CA ASP A 348 17.78 -17.59 26.85
C ASP A 348 19.13 -17.28 26.14
N GLY A 349 19.07 -16.73 24.93
CA GLY A 349 20.24 -16.43 24.10
C GLY A 349 20.74 -17.61 23.26
N THR A 350 20.12 -18.78 23.31
CA THR A 350 20.49 -19.95 22.51
C THR A 350 20.10 -19.73 21.06
N VAL A 351 21.06 -19.91 20.12
CA VAL A 351 20.81 -19.82 18.68
C VAL A 351 20.45 -21.20 18.14
N GLN A 352 19.30 -21.32 17.52
CA GLN A 352 18.83 -22.54 16.86
C GLN A 352 18.81 -22.40 15.34
N PRO A 353 19.21 -23.44 14.59
CA PRO A 353 18.98 -23.48 13.15
C PRO A 353 17.50 -23.67 12.85
N VAL A 354 16.98 -22.92 11.87
CA VAL A 354 15.60 -23.04 11.37
C VAL A 354 15.62 -23.18 9.86
N LEU A 355 14.67 -23.93 9.31
CA LEU A 355 14.64 -24.30 7.90
C LEU A 355 14.05 -23.17 7.02
N HIS A 356 13.06 -22.48 7.53
CA HIS A 356 12.38 -21.42 6.80
C HIS A 356 12.69 -20.04 7.39
N VAL A 357 12.87 -19.06 6.51
CA VAL A 357 13.24 -17.69 6.90
C VAL A 357 12.19 -17.02 7.80
N TRP A 358 10.91 -17.32 7.65
CA TRP A 358 9.85 -16.75 8.49
C TRP A 358 9.93 -17.17 9.97
N GLN A 359 10.70 -18.20 10.27
CA GLN A 359 10.98 -18.67 11.64
C GLN A 359 12.23 -18.01 12.25
N SER A 360 12.99 -17.23 11.46
CA SER A 360 14.22 -16.57 11.90
C SER A 360 13.95 -15.22 12.58
N ASP A 361 15.04 -14.60 13.04
CA ASP A 361 14.97 -13.25 13.64
C ASP A 361 14.90 -12.13 12.61
N LEU A 362 14.96 -12.45 11.31
CA LEU A 362 14.87 -11.48 10.22
C LEU A 362 13.47 -10.87 10.14
N LYS A 363 13.41 -9.57 9.83
CA LYS A 363 12.16 -8.80 9.78
C LYS A 363 12.10 -7.93 8.53
N GLY A 364 10.87 -7.54 8.14
CA GLY A 364 10.69 -6.61 7.04
C GLY A 364 11.34 -7.08 5.74
N PHE A 365 11.97 -6.17 5.00
CA PHE A 365 12.57 -6.50 3.71
C PHE A 365 13.70 -7.53 3.79
N SER A 366 14.52 -7.52 4.86
CA SER A 366 15.62 -8.49 5.03
C SER A 366 15.13 -9.95 5.03
N MET A 367 13.92 -10.23 5.57
CA MET A 367 13.32 -11.56 5.49
C MET A 367 13.01 -11.94 4.04
N THR A 368 12.43 -11.04 3.26
CA THR A 368 12.10 -11.29 1.85
C THR A 368 13.37 -11.45 1.02
N SER A 369 14.37 -10.58 1.21
CA SER A 369 15.68 -10.65 0.54
C SER A 369 16.39 -11.98 0.82
N ALA A 370 16.39 -12.43 2.08
CA ALA A 370 16.98 -13.70 2.49
C ALA A 370 16.26 -14.92 1.88
N ALA A 371 14.92 -14.89 1.75
CA ALA A 371 14.17 -15.94 1.06
C ALA A 371 14.58 -16.04 -0.41
N PHE A 372 14.66 -14.92 -1.11
CA PHE A 372 15.12 -14.91 -2.52
C PHE A 372 16.60 -15.32 -2.65
N ALA A 373 17.47 -14.89 -1.70
CA ALA A 373 18.87 -15.29 -1.68
C ALA A 373 19.05 -16.82 -1.54
N ALA A 374 18.21 -17.45 -0.71
CA ALA A 374 18.21 -18.90 -0.57
C ALA A 374 17.67 -19.61 -1.83
N ALA A 375 16.64 -19.08 -2.49
CA ALA A 375 16.13 -19.61 -3.74
C ALA A 375 17.13 -19.49 -4.92
N PHE A 376 17.89 -18.39 -4.98
CA PHE A 376 18.87 -18.11 -6.02
C PHE A 376 20.26 -17.80 -5.40
N PRO A 377 20.98 -18.82 -4.93
CA PRO A 377 22.23 -18.64 -4.17
C PRO A 377 23.44 -18.30 -5.05
N PHE A 378 23.30 -18.25 -6.37
CA PHE A 378 24.38 -17.89 -7.28
C PHE A 378 24.91 -16.49 -6.97
N GLN A 379 26.24 -16.38 -6.90
CA GLN A 379 26.92 -15.12 -6.59
C GLN A 379 27.18 -14.32 -7.88
N LEU A 380 26.79 -13.04 -7.90
CA LEU A 380 27.15 -12.09 -8.93
C LEU A 380 27.86 -10.91 -8.28
N GLY A 381 29.17 -10.78 -8.50
CA GLY A 381 29.95 -9.72 -7.87
C GLY A 381 30.02 -9.79 -6.33
N GLY A 382 29.89 -10.98 -5.75
CA GLY A 382 29.88 -11.18 -4.30
C GLY A 382 28.49 -11.05 -3.63
N ILE A 383 27.44 -10.74 -4.40
CA ILE A 383 26.07 -10.64 -3.94
C ILE A 383 25.26 -11.83 -4.47
N ALA A 384 24.41 -12.44 -3.65
CA ALA A 384 23.50 -13.49 -4.12
C ALA A 384 22.53 -12.94 -5.17
N LEU A 385 22.31 -13.68 -6.24
CA LEU A 385 21.39 -13.27 -7.31
C LEU A 385 19.97 -12.98 -6.77
N GLY A 386 19.54 -13.78 -5.80
CA GLY A 386 18.25 -13.57 -5.16
C GLY A 386 18.13 -12.25 -4.41
N THR A 387 19.17 -11.84 -3.67
CA THR A 387 19.24 -10.51 -3.05
C THR A 387 19.15 -9.41 -4.10
N LEU A 388 19.91 -9.52 -5.20
CA LEU A 388 19.86 -8.55 -6.28
C LEU A 388 18.45 -8.43 -6.89
N ILE A 389 17.77 -9.55 -7.12
CA ILE A 389 16.39 -9.59 -7.64
C ILE A 389 15.42 -8.88 -6.69
N ALA A 390 15.47 -9.24 -5.39
CA ALA A 390 14.57 -8.67 -4.39
C ALA A 390 14.80 -7.15 -4.25
N SER A 391 16.06 -6.73 -4.19
CA SER A 391 16.42 -5.31 -4.03
C SER A 391 16.07 -4.47 -5.26
N VAL A 392 16.31 -4.96 -6.48
CA VAL A 392 15.89 -4.29 -7.71
C VAL A 392 14.35 -4.17 -7.78
N ALA A 393 13.64 -5.23 -7.39
CA ALA A 393 12.18 -5.18 -7.32
C ALA A 393 11.71 -4.11 -6.31
N LEU A 394 12.30 -4.06 -5.11
CA LEU A 394 11.97 -3.05 -4.10
C LEU A 394 12.26 -1.64 -4.61
N ILE A 395 13.42 -1.40 -5.22
CA ILE A 395 13.78 -0.09 -5.77
C ILE A 395 12.76 0.38 -6.81
N LEU A 396 12.34 -0.49 -7.73
CA LEU A 396 11.35 -0.15 -8.75
C LEU A 396 9.96 0.11 -8.15
N PHE A 397 9.53 -0.73 -7.20
CA PHE A 397 8.25 -0.60 -6.51
C PHE A 397 8.20 0.71 -5.74
N VAL A 398 9.20 0.98 -4.92
CA VAL A 398 9.30 2.20 -4.13
C VAL A 398 9.38 3.44 -5.02
N PHE A 399 10.20 3.41 -6.07
CA PHE A 399 10.29 4.53 -7.01
C PHE A 399 8.92 4.93 -7.56
N THR A 400 8.15 3.95 -8.02
CA THR A 400 6.81 4.23 -8.57
C THR A 400 5.82 4.68 -7.50
N THR A 401 5.90 4.15 -6.26
CA THR A 401 5.09 4.60 -5.12
C THR A 401 5.35 6.07 -4.79
N LEU A 402 6.62 6.47 -4.72
CA LEU A 402 7.02 7.86 -4.48
C LEU A 402 6.46 8.83 -5.54
N LEU A 403 6.38 8.41 -6.81
CA LEU A 403 5.77 9.22 -7.87
C LEU A 403 4.28 9.48 -7.60
N THR A 404 3.54 8.43 -7.31
CA THR A 404 2.08 8.50 -7.18
C THR A 404 1.65 9.18 -5.90
N TRP A 405 2.27 8.88 -4.77
CA TRP A 405 1.96 9.52 -3.51
C TRP A 405 2.29 11.03 -3.49
N SER A 406 3.31 11.45 -4.26
CA SER A 406 3.55 12.89 -4.51
C SER A 406 2.32 13.57 -5.10
N TYR A 407 1.66 12.93 -6.07
CA TYR A 407 0.45 13.45 -6.68
C TYR A 407 -0.74 13.47 -5.72
N TYR A 408 -0.91 12.43 -4.90
CA TYR A 408 -1.99 12.40 -3.90
C TYR A 408 -1.88 13.56 -2.91
N GLY A 409 -0.69 13.79 -2.36
CA GLY A 409 -0.42 14.93 -1.48
C GLY A 409 -0.57 16.27 -2.19
N GLU A 410 -0.14 16.39 -3.47
CA GLU A 410 -0.33 17.60 -4.27
C GLU A 410 -1.81 17.94 -4.43
N ARG A 411 -2.66 16.95 -4.65
CA ARG A 411 -4.13 17.18 -4.76
C ARG A 411 -4.75 17.58 -3.43
N ALA A 412 -4.31 16.97 -2.33
CA ALA A 412 -4.80 17.32 -0.99
C ALA A 412 -4.45 18.75 -0.59
N ILE A 413 -3.18 19.16 -0.77
CA ILE A 413 -2.75 20.53 -0.43
C ILE A 413 -3.42 21.57 -1.34
N THR A 414 -3.62 21.26 -2.61
CA THR A 414 -4.33 22.13 -3.56
C THR A 414 -5.79 22.35 -3.13
N PHE A 415 -6.47 21.28 -2.69
CA PHE A 415 -7.83 21.41 -2.17
C PHE A 415 -7.88 22.32 -0.94
N LEU A 416 -7.00 22.12 0.05
CA LEU A 416 -6.94 22.95 1.26
C LEU A 416 -6.63 24.42 0.92
N TYR A 417 -5.68 24.65 0.04
CA TYR A 417 -5.30 26.01 -0.40
C TYR A 417 -6.48 26.73 -1.07
N SER A 418 -7.21 26.04 -1.94
CA SER A 418 -8.36 26.63 -2.65
C SER A 418 -9.48 27.08 -1.72
N ARG A 419 -9.58 26.49 -0.51
CA ARG A 419 -10.57 26.87 0.52
C ARG A 419 -10.20 28.13 1.29
N VAL A 420 -8.88 28.43 1.39
CA VAL A 420 -8.39 29.59 2.15
C VAL A 420 -8.19 30.80 1.23
N SER A 421 -7.60 30.61 0.06
CA SER A 421 -7.12 31.71 -0.79
C SER A 421 -7.91 31.93 -2.08
N GLY A 422 -8.94 31.07 -2.32
CA GLY A 422 -9.62 31.06 -3.61
C GLY A 422 -8.77 30.45 -4.74
N ALA A 423 -9.39 30.15 -5.86
CA ALA A 423 -8.68 29.59 -7.03
C ALA A 423 -7.90 30.69 -7.75
N ASN A 424 -6.56 30.66 -7.68
CA ASN A 424 -5.67 31.54 -8.45
C ASN A 424 -4.58 30.70 -9.12
N GLY A 425 -4.65 30.54 -10.44
CA GLY A 425 -3.80 29.62 -11.21
C GLY A 425 -2.29 29.82 -11.05
N ARG A 426 -1.79 31.07 -10.93
CA ARG A 426 -0.37 31.32 -10.71
C ARG A 426 0.11 30.91 -9.31
N ALA A 427 -0.70 31.17 -8.29
CA ALA A 427 -0.39 30.77 -6.92
C ALA A 427 -0.45 29.25 -6.78
N GLU A 428 -1.38 28.58 -7.46
CA GLU A 428 -1.48 27.12 -7.50
C GLU A 428 -0.25 26.47 -8.15
N GLN A 429 0.28 27.03 -9.25
CA GLN A 429 1.53 26.55 -9.84
C GLN A 429 2.73 26.68 -8.90
N GLY A 430 2.84 27.79 -8.18
CA GLY A 430 3.86 27.98 -7.14
C GLY A 430 3.73 26.96 -6.01
N LEU A 431 2.50 26.68 -5.58
CA LEU A 431 2.20 25.68 -4.54
C LEU A 431 2.63 24.27 -4.99
N HIS A 432 2.33 23.90 -6.25
CA HIS A 432 2.74 22.59 -6.79
C HIS A 432 4.26 22.44 -6.80
N LEU A 433 4.99 23.48 -7.26
CA LEU A 433 6.45 23.42 -7.27
C LEU A 433 7.02 23.33 -5.85
N SER A 434 6.50 24.13 -4.91
CA SER A 434 6.92 24.09 -3.50
C SER A 434 6.66 22.72 -2.89
N TRP A 435 5.51 22.10 -3.17
CA TRP A 435 5.20 20.76 -2.73
C TRP A 435 6.18 19.72 -3.28
N ARG A 436 6.49 19.76 -4.58
CA ARG A 436 7.41 18.83 -5.24
C ARG A 436 8.84 18.93 -4.69
N VAL A 437 9.28 20.16 -4.41
CA VAL A 437 10.59 20.39 -3.76
C VAL A 437 10.57 19.84 -2.32
N LEU A 438 9.54 20.15 -1.53
CA LEU A 438 9.38 19.60 -0.18
C LEU A 438 9.34 18.06 -0.21
N TRP A 439 8.63 17.48 -1.18
CA TRP A 439 8.55 16.03 -1.36
C TRP A 439 9.94 15.39 -1.51
N CYS A 440 10.78 15.96 -2.37
CA CYS A 440 12.14 15.46 -2.59
C CYS A 440 13.05 15.69 -1.40
N LEU A 441 12.88 16.80 -0.65
CA LEU A 441 13.58 17.01 0.61
C LEU A 441 13.19 15.95 1.67
N VAL A 442 11.91 15.58 1.73
CA VAL A 442 11.44 14.54 2.64
C VAL A 442 11.96 13.16 2.23
N ILE A 443 12.08 12.84 0.91
CA ILE A 443 12.75 11.62 0.44
C ILE A 443 14.19 11.59 0.96
N PHE A 444 14.94 12.67 0.78
CA PHE A 444 16.32 12.76 1.22
C PHE A 444 16.46 12.60 2.74
N ILE A 445 15.65 13.31 3.53
CA ILE A 445 15.69 13.23 5.00
C ILE A 445 15.21 11.85 5.48
N GLY A 446 14.15 11.31 4.87
CA GLY A 446 13.55 10.02 5.22
C GLY A 446 14.48 8.84 5.01
N SER A 447 15.44 8.96 4.08
CA SER A 447 16.36 7.87 3.73
C SER A 447 17.27 7.40 4.88
N PHE A 448 17.51 8.23 5.91
CA PHE A 448 18.38 7.91 7.05
C PHE A 448 17.68 8.04 8.42
N GLN A 449 16.35 7.91 8.47
CA GLN A 449 15.56 7.98 9.71
C GLN A 449 15.38 6.61 10.36
N ASN A 450 15.08 6.61 11.68
CA ASN A 450 14.72 5.38 12.39
C ASN A 450 13.36 4.84 11.92
N LEU A 451 13.37 3.60 11.43
CA LEU A 451 12.23 2.98 10.76
C LEU A 451 11.06 2.65 11.70
N ASP A 452 11.32 2.23 12.95
CA ASP A 452 10.26 1.75 13.86
C ASP A 452 9.22 2.83 14.18
N LEU A 453 9.69 4.04 14.49
CA LEU A 453 8.80 5.16 14.77
C LEU A 453 8.01 5.59 13.52
N VAL A 454 8.68 5.57 12.35
CA VAL A 454 8.06 5.96 11.08
C VAL A 454 6.94 4.99 10.70
N TRP A 455 7.10 3.68 10.91
CA TRP A 455 6.03 2.70 10.69
C TRP A 455 4.80 2.93 11.57
N ARG A 456 4.99 3.22 12.87
CA ARG A 456 3.87 3.52 13.79
C ARG A 456 3.15 4.81 13.43
N LEU A 457 3.89 5.83 13.03
CA LEU A 457 3.30 7.07 12.49
C LEU A 457 2.53 6.81 11.19
N GLY A 458 3.03 5.92 10.33
CA GLY A 458 2.35 5.49 9.12
C GLY A 458 1.02 4.80 9.39
N ASP A 459 0.96 3.92 10.38
CA ASP A 459 -0.27 3.24 10.78
C ASP A 459 -1.33 4.26 11.27
N ILE A 460 -0.93 5.28 12.05
CA ILE A 460 -1.82 6.37 12.48
C ILE A 460 -2.27 7.22 11.29
N ALA A 461 -1.34 7.56 10.39
CA ALA A 461 -1.62 8.40 9.22
C ALA A 461 -2.62 7.73 8.26
N ASN A 462 -2.45 6.44 8.02
CA ASN A 462 -3.36 5.64 7.19
C ASN A 462 -4.77 5.58 7.80
N ALA A 463 -4.88 5.40 9.11
CA ALA A 463 -6.17 5.42 9.78
C ALA A 463 -6.84 6.81 9.72
N ALA A 464 -6.06 7.89 9.92
CA ALA A 464 -6.55 9.27 9.83
C ALA A 464 -7.07 9.63 8.43
N MET A 465 -6.49 9.03 7.38
CA MET A 465 -6.95 9.18 6.00
C MET A 465 -8.15 8.29 5.69
N ALA A 466 -8.13 7.03 6.12
CA ALA A 466 -9.18 6.05 5.81
C ALA A 466 -10.49 6.36 6.52
N LEU A 467 -10.48 6.81 7.77
CA LEU A 467 -11.69 7.07 8.54
C LEU A 467 -12.66 8.04 7.86
N PRO A 468 -12.26 9.24 7.41
CA PRO A 468 -13.16 10.16 6.70
C PRO A 468 -13.69 9.57 5.40
N ASN A 469 -12.87 8.80 4.69
CA ASN A 469 -13.25 8.16 3.44
C ASN A 469 -14.31 7.08 3.64
N LEU A 470 -14.13 6.20 4.63
CA LEU A 470 -15.10 5.15 4.94
C LEU A 470 -16.46 5.73 5.37
N ILE A 471 -16.46 6.84 6.14
CA ILE A 471 -17.69 7.59 6.48
C ILE A 471 -18.36 8.09 5.20
N ALA A 472 -17.60 8.66 4.27
CA ALA A 472 -18.14 9.16 3.01
C ALA A 472 -18.71 8.05 2.13
N LEU A 473 -18.03 6.90 2.02
CA LEU A 473 -18.51 5.74 1.27
C LEU A 473 -19.83 5.23 1.82
N MET A 474 -19.96 5.10 3.14
CA MET A 474 -21.22 4.70 3.78
C MET A 474 -22.34 5.72 3.50
N ALA A 475 -22.06 7.01 3.63
CA ALA A 475 -23.04 8.07 3.42
C ALA A 475 -23.49 8.20 1.94
N LEU A 476 -22.66 7.76 0.99
CA LEU A 476 -22.94 7.81 -0.46
C LEU A 476 -23.42 6.47 -1.03
N SER A 477 -23.59 5.45 -0.21
CA SER A 477 -24.00 4.10 -0.64
C SER A 477 -25.50 3.92 -0.86
N GLY A 478 -26.31 4.93 -0.53
CA GLY A 478 -27.78 4.92 -0.60
C GLY A 478 -28.33 5.25 -1.97
#